data_95f6366c0b4cf8b31b09b1b0fdfe54c1
#
_entry.id   95f6366c0b4cf8b31b09b1b0fdfe54c1
#
_cell.length_a   1.000
_cell.length_b   1.000
_cell.length_c   1.000
_cell.angle_alpha   90.00
_cell.angle_beta   90.00
_cell.angle_gamma   90.00
#
_symmetry.space_group_name_H-M   'P 1'
#
loop_
_entity.id
_entity.type
_entity.pdbx_description
1 polymer ?
#
loop_
_entity_poly.entity_id
_entity_poly.type
_entity_poly.pdbx_seq_one_letter_code
_entity_poly.pdbx_strand_id
1 'polypeptide(L)'
;MYEEALSHDDVIGLVIATRPDSIKDEVLDYLQELAAAGNFIKLEFGLESTKNETLEAINRCQTHEEAIDAFNRAKGRGLHLGGHLILGLPGESKADMLEHARRVSELPINTLKIHHLQIVKHTMMAVQFKKTPEMFTFMELDEYIDLIVDFVELLKPEIIIERFFSESPARMLIYPKYGLKNFEVKHLVEKRLEERNAMQGRLFQVPH
;
A
#
# COMPACT_ATOMS: atom_id res chain seq x y z
N MET A 1 -10.71 7.62 -23.17
CA MET A 1 -10.63 6.44 -22.25
C MET A 1 -11.35 6.72 -20.92
N TYR A 2 -10.97 7.72 -20.10
CA TYR A 2 -11.69 7.99 -18.83
C TYR A 2 -13.14 8.44 -19.04
N GLU A 3 -13.38 9.39 -19.95
CA GLU A 3 -14.72 9.85 -20.30
C GLU A 3 -15.59 8.73 -20.88
N GLU A 4 -15.00 7.88 -21.70
CA GLU A 4 -15.68 6.72 -22.26
C GLU A 4 -16.13 5.74 -21.14
N ALA A 5 -15.25 5.47 -20.15
CA ALA A 5 -15.63 4.66 -19.00
C ALA A 5 -16.74 5.31 -18.16
N LEU A 6 -16.65 6.62 -17.94
CA LEU A 6 -17.66 7.40 -17.19
C LEU A 6 -18.95 7.64 -17.95
N SER A 7 -19.01 7.38 -19.26
CA SER A 7 -20.25 7.55 -20.06
C SER A 7 -21.27 6.42 -19.87
N HIS A 8 -20.89 5.35 -19.16
CA HIS A 8 -21.80 4.25 -18.85
C HIS A 8 -22.60 4.54 -17.57
N ASP A 9 -23.91 4.41 -17.62
CA ASP A 9 -24.83 4.74 -16.52
C ASP A 9 -24.54 4.02 -15.20
N ASP A 10 -23.98 2.80 -15.26
CA ASP A 10 -23.64 2.00 -14.10
C ASP A 10 -22.24 2.34 -13.49
N VAL A 11 -21.48 3.25 -14.10
CA VAL A 11 -20.15 3.64 -13.63
C VAL A 11 -20.24 4.91 -12.80
N ILE A 12 -20.02 4.79 -11.50
CA ILE A 12 -20.10 5.91 -10.55
C ILE A 12 -18.76 6.65 -10.36
N GLY A 13 -17.66 6.12 -10.90
CA GLY A 13 -16.34 6.73 -10.75
C GLY A 13 -15.20 5.85 -11.26
N LEU A 14 -14.00 6.33 -11.05
CA LEU A 14 -12.76 5.68 -11.50
C LEU A 14 -11.79 5.43 -10.34
N VAL A 15 -11.13 4.28 -10.37
CA VAL A 15 -9.96 4.00 -9.56
C VAL A 15 -8.75 3.89 -10.48
N ILE A 16 -7.81 4.79 -10.31
CA ILE A 16 -6.64 4.94 -11.17
C ILE A 16 -5.39 4.65 -10.34
N ALA A 17 -4.68 3.58 -10.68
CA ALA A 17 -3.41 3.25 -10.05
C ALA A 17 -2.24 3.74 -10.90
N THR A 18 -1.28 4.42 -10.27
CA THR A 18 -0.10 4.95 -10.95
C THR A 18 1.12 4.98 -10.03
N ARG A 19 2.28 5.31 -10.60
CA ARG A 19 3.48 5.61 -9.84
C ARG A 19 3.52 7.10 -9.51
N PRO A 20 4.01 7.49 -8.30
CA PRO A 20 4.16 8.89 -7.92
C PRO A 20 4.94 9.73 -8.94
N ASP A 21 6.09 9.23 -9.43
CA ASP A 21 6.95 9.91 -10.39
C ASP A 21 6.36 10.05 -11.81
N SER A 22 5.29 9.31 -12.10
CA SER A 22 4.68 9.29 -13.44
C SER A 22 3.51 10.25 -13.59
N ILE A 23 2.97 10.81 -12.48
CA ILE A 23 1.80 11.70 -12.54
C ILE A 23 2.23 13.15 -12.84
N LYS A 24 1.72 13.70 -13.93
CA LYS A 24 1.93 15.08 -14.33
C LYS A 24 0.80 15.97 -13.85
N ASP A 25 1.07 17.27 -13.71
CA ASP A 25 0.06 18.23 -13.24
C ASP A 25 -1.12 18.34 -14.20
N GLU A 26 -0.89 18.26 -15.51
CA GLU A 26 -1.97 18.28 -16.50
C GLU A 26 -2.94 17.11 -16.32
N VAL A 27 -2.44 15.95 -15.86
CA VAL A 27 -3.29 14.80 -15.55
C VAL A 27 -4.06 15.04 -14.25
N LEU A 28 -3.42 15.62 -13.23
CA LEU A 28 -4.08 15.98 -11.98
C LEU A 28 -5.18 17.03 -12.20
N ASP A 29 -4.93 18.04 -13.04
CA ASP A 29 -5.90 19.08 -13.40
C ASP A 29 -7.12 18.43 -14.10
N TYR A 30 -6.88 17.55 -15.05
CA TYR A 30 -7.95 16.82 -15.73
C TYR A 30 -8.76 15.91 -14.78
N LEU A 31 -8.10 15.20 -13.87
CA LEU A 31 -8.80 14.38 -12.86
C LEU A 31 -9.62 15.24 -11.90
N GLN A 32 -9.13 16.42 -11.54
CA GLN A 32 -9.85 17.41 -10.74
C GLN A 32 -11.12 17.89 -11.47
N GLU A 33 -11.06 18.14 -12.78
CA GLU A 33 -12.24 18.50 -13.60
C GLU A 33 -13.29 17.39 -13.58
N LEU A 34 -12.86 16.12 -13.73
CA LEU A 34 -13.75 14.98 -13.65
C LEU A 34 -14.40 14.84 -12.25
N ALA A 35 -13.64 15.08 -11.20
CA ALA A 35 -14.17 15.07 -9.83
C ALA A 35 -15.15 16.22 -9.58
N ALA A 36 -14.85 17.44 -10.08
CA ALA A 36 -15.73 18.60 -10.00
C ALA A 36 -17.05 18.41 -10.78
N ALA A 37 -17.04 17.57 -11.82
CA ALA A 37 -18.25 17.15 -12.55
C ALA A 37 -19.13 16.15 -11.78
N GLY A 38 -18.76 15.77 -10.55
CA GLY A 38 -19.55 14.89 -9.68
C GLY A 38 -19.15 13.41 -9.73
N ASN A 39 -18.09 13.05 -10.45
CA ASN A 39 -17.60 11.69 -10.48
C ASN A 39 -16.74 11.35 -9.26
N PHE A 40 -16.84 10.13 -8.73
CA PHE A 40 -15.89 9.65 -7.74
C PHE A 40 -14.57 9.29 -8.42
N ILE A 41 -13.52 10.03 -8.12
CA ILE A 41 -12.17 9.79 -8.66
C ILE A 41 -11.21 9.41 -7.54
N LYS A 42 -10.73 8.18 -7.59
CA LYS A 42 -9.71 7.68 -6.67
C LYS A 42 -8.38 7.52 -7.40
N LEU A 43 -7.34 8.15 -6.85
CA LEU A 43 -5.97 8.04 -7.34
C LEU A 43 -5.13 7.24 -6.34
N GLU A 44 -4.62 6.09 -6.76
CA GLU A 44 -3.82 5.20 -5.94
C GLU A 44 -2.36 5.25 -6.36
N PHE A 45 -1.48 5.59 -5.41
CA PHE A 45 -0.04 5.61 -5.63
C PHE A 45 0.65 4.36 -5.07
N GLY A 46 1.48 3.72 -5.90
CA GLY A 46 2.37 2.66 -5.46
C GLY A 46 3.56 3.23 -4.70
N LEU A 47 3.47 3.29 -3.37
CA LEU A 47 4.58 3.66 -2.50
C LEU A 47 5.62 2.54 -2.43
N GLU A 48 5.15 1.34 -2.23
CA GLU A 48 5.85 0.08 -1.98
C GLU A 48 6.64 0.09 -0.66
N SER A 49 7.50 1.08 -0.42
CA SER A 49 8.24 1.36 0.81
C SER A 49 8.31 2.87 1.05
N THR A 50 8.62 3.28 2.26
CA THR A 50 8.98 4.67 2.60
C THR A 50 10.48 4.84 2.88
N LYS A 51 11.29 3.80 2.60
CA LYS A 51 12.72 3.77 2.81
C LYS A 51 13.45 3.77 1.46
N ASN A 52 14.23 4.82 1.19
CA ASN A 52 14.88 5.01 -0.11
C ASN A 52 15.85 3.88 -0.47
N GLU A 53 16.59 3.35 0.50
CA GLU A 53 17.49 2.22 0.29
C GLU A 53 16.73 0.97 -0.17
N THR A 54 15.52 0.74 0.36
CA THR A 54 14.66 -0.36 -0.08
C THR A 54 14.13 -0.12 -1.49
N LEU A 55 13.66 1.11 -1.78
CA LEU A 55 13.16 1.49 -3.10
C LEU A 55 14.25 1.32 -4.18
N GLU A 56 15.49 1.69 -3.88
CA GLU A 56 16.64 1.47 -4.75
C GLU A 56 16.92 -0.04 -4.95
N ALA A 57 16.97 -0.81 -3.85
CA ALA A 57 17.24 -2.24 -3.89
C ALA A 57 16.23 -3.04 -4.72
N ILE A 58 14.96 -2.64 -4.72
CA ILE A 58 13.90 -3.25 -5.56
C ILE A 58 13.78 -2.62 -6.94
N ASN A 59 14.69 -1.70 -7.30
CA ASN A 59 14.69 -0.98 -8.58
C ASN A 59 13.38 -0.24 -8.87
N ARG A 60 12.84 0.44 -7.84
CA ARG A 60 11.57 1.17 -7.96
C ARG A 60 11.71 2.43 -8.83
N CYS A 61 12.93 2.96 -8.98
CA CYS A 61 13.23 4.18 -9.73
C CYS A 61 12.41 5.40 -9.29
N GLN A 62 12.09 5.49 -8.01
CA GLN A 62 11.46 6.65 -7.36
C GLN A 62 11.95 6.74 -5.92
N THR A 63 11.89 7.92 -5.34
CA THR A 63 12.20 8.17 -3.93
C THR A 63 10.91 8.36 -3.11
N HIS A 64 11.04 8.31 -1.79
CA HIS A 64 9.93 8.63 -0.89
C HIS A 64 9.52 10.11 -0.99
N GLU A 65 10.48 11.00 -1.19
CA GLU A 65 10.26 12.43 -1.37
C GLU A 65 9.44 12.74 -2.63
N GLU A 66 9.69 12.02 -3.72
CA GLU A 66 8.87 12.12 -4.94
C GLU A 66 7.43 11.64 -4.70
N ALA A 67 7.27 10.62 -3.85
CA ALA A 67 5.94 10.19 -3.45
C ALA A 67 5.23 11.25 -2.59
N ILE A 68 5.91 11.86 -1.61
CA ILE A 68 5.38 12.97 -0.81
C ILE A 68 4.95 14.12 -1.71
N ASP A 69 5.79 14.51 -2.69
CA ASP A 69 5.47 15.57 -3.66
C ASP A 69 4.19 15.24 -4.45
N ALA A 70 4.08 14.02 -4.99
CA ALA A 70 2.91 13.60 -5.77
C ALA A 70 1.62 13.65 -4.95
N PHE A 71 1.65 13.19 -3.69
CA PHE A 71 0.51 13.28 -2.79
C PHE A 71 0.15 14.74 -2.48
N ASN A 72 1.12 15.61 -2.25
CA ASN A 72 0.89 17.03 -1.97
C ASN A 72 0.32 17.77 -3.18
N ARG A 73 0.77 17.45 -4.39
CA ARG A 73 0.20 18.00 -5.65
C ARG A 73 -1.23 17.53 -5.89
N ALA A 74 -1.58 16.31 -5.49
CA ALA A 74 -2.93 15.76 -5.62
C ALA A 74 -3.89 16.23 -4.51
N LYS A 75 -3.36 16.68 -3.36
CA LYS A 75 -4.14 17.14 -2.21
C LYS A 75 -5.05 18.32 -2.57
N GLY A 76 -6.29 18.31 -2.09
CA GLY A 76 -7.24 19.41 -2.26
C GLY A 76 -7.92 19.48 -3.63
N ARG A 77 -7.65 18.54 -4.53
CA ARG A 77 -8.23 18.49 -5.89
C ARG A 77 -9.56 17.72 -5.97
N GLY A 78 -10.18 17.41 -4.83
CA GLY A 78 -11.42 16.59 -4.80
C GLY A 78 -11.18 15.11 -5.12
N LEU A 79 -9.93 14.66 -5.17
CA LEU A 79 -9.54 13.27 -5.42
C LEU A 79 -9.50 12.50 -4.10
N HIS A 80 -9.95 11.24 -4.16
CA HIS A 80 -9.75 10.30 -3.06
C HIS A 80 -8.38 9.64 -3.21
N LEU A 81 -7.45 9.88 -2.27
CA LEU A 81 -6.05 9.46 -2.39
C LEU A 81 -5.82 8.13 -1.68
N GLY A 82 -5.23 7.18 -2.39
CA GLY A 82 -4.87 5.87 -1.88
C GLY A 82 -3.38 5.58 -2.01
N GLY A 83 -2.86 4.71 -1.15
CA GLY A 83 -1.48 4.21 -1.21
C GLY A 83 -1.39 2.70 -1.18
N HIS A 84 -0.36 2.16 -1.82
CA HIS A 84 -0.01 0.74 -1.72
C HIS A 84 1.35 0.61 -1.03
N LEU A 85 1.43 -0.29 -0.05
CA LEU A 85 2.64 -0.57 0.71
C LEU A 85 2.90 -2.07 0.76
N ILE A 86 4.17 -2.47 0.68
CA ILE A 86 4.59 -3.87 0.79
C ILE A 86 5.40 -4.04 2.07
N LEU A 87 4.99 -4.94 2.94
CA LEU A 87 5.75 -5.32 4.13
C LEU A 87 6.59 -6.57 3.86
N GLY A 88 7.81 -6.59 4.39
CA GLY A 88 8.75 -7.68 4.23
C GLY A 88 9.65 -7.57 2.99
N LEU A 89 9.83 -6.38 2.44
CA LEU A 89 10.78 -6.15 1.36
C LEU A 89 12.22 -6.45 1.83
N PRO A 90 13.11 -6.92 0.92
CA PRO A 90 14.50 -7.23 1.27
C PRO A 90 15.20 -6.04 1.94
N GLY A 91 15.89 -6.31 3.04
CA GLY A 91 16.64 -5.30 3.79
C GLY A 91 15.81 -4.48 4.79
N GLU A 92 14.50 -4.74 4.91
CA GLU A 92 13.66 -4.11 5.93
C GLU A 92 13.57 -4.96 7.20
N SER A 93 13.88 -4.33 8.33
CA SER A 93 13.62 -4.88 9.65
C SER A 93 12.17 -4.67 10.08
N LYS A 94 11.72 -5.33 11.16
CA LYS A 94 10.42 -5.06 11.77
C LYS A 94 10.26 -3.58 12.14
N ALA A 95 11.31 -2.94 12.62
CA ALA A 95 11.30 -1.51 12.96
C ALA A 95 11.09 -0.62 11.73
N ASP A 96 11.74 -0.93 10.59
CA ASP A 96 11.53 -0.21 9.34
C ASP A 96 10.07 -0.36 8.87
N MET A 97 9.51 -1.57 8.92
CA MET A 97 8.11 -1.82 8.54
C MET A 97 7.11 -1.07 9.42
N LEU A 98 7.36 -0.94 10.71
CA LEU A 98 6.52 -0.16 11.63
C LEU A 98 6.68 1.35 11.41
N GLU A 99 7.88 1.79 11.02
CA GLU A 99 8.12 3.20 10.67
C GLU A 99 7.31 3.63 9.43
N HIS A 100 7.01 2.71 8.50
CA HIS A 100 6.11 3.01 7.38
C HIS A 100 4.74 3.49 7.84
N ALA A 101 4.19 2.94 8.94
CA ALA A 101 2.91 3.38 9.48
C ALA A 101 2.94 4.87 9.88
N ARG A 102 4.03 5.33 10.51
CA ARG A 102 4.20 6.74 10.90
C ARG A 102 4.32 7.62 9.68
N ARG A 103 5.22 7.29 8.75
CA ARG A 103 5.47 8.08 7.53
C ARG A 103 4.25 8.17 6.62
N VAL A 104 3.51 7.07 6.45
CA VAL A 104 2.26 7.09 5.67
C VAL A 104 1.18 7.93 6.35
N SER A 105 1.17 7.99 7.68
CA SER A 105 0.23 8.83 8.44
C SER A 105 0.46 10.34 8.26
N GLU A 106 1.63 10.75 7.79
CA GLU A 106 1.94 12.15 7.46
C GLU A 106 1.44 12.56 6.07
N LEU A 107 1.14 11.58 5.20
CA LEU A 107 0.64 11.84 3.86
C LEU A 107 -0.86 12.22 3.88
N PRO A 108 -1.32 13.01 2.92
CA PRO A 108 -2.74 13.34 2.75
C PRO A 108 -3.51 12.17 2.11
N ILE A 109 -3.44 11.00 2.74
CA ILE A 109 -3.99 9.73 2.24
C ILE A 109 -5.34 9.43 2.89
N ASN A 110 -6.29 8.91 2.11
CA ASN A 110 -7.59 8.46 2.61
C ASN A 110 -7.63 6.95 2.84
N THR A 111 -6.96 6.19 1.96
CA THR A 111 -6.98 4.73 2.01
C THR A 111 -5.60 4.13 1.84
N LEU A 112 -5.38 2.97 2.47
CA LEU A 112 -4.14 2.20 2.39
C LEU A 112 -4.42 0.74 2.05
N LYS A 113 -3.68 0.20 1.09
CA LYS A 113 -3.60 -1.24 0.83
C LYS A 113 -2.24 -1.75 1.29
N ILE A 114 -2.27 -2.66 2.25
CA ILE A 114 -1.07 -3.33 2.74
C ILE A 114 -0.94 -4.67 2.04
N HIS A 115 0.25 -4.94 1.54
CA HIS A 115 0.61 -6.19 0.89
C HIS A 115 1.78 -6.82 1.66
N HIS A 116 1.77 -8.15 1.80
CA HIS A 116 2.99 -8.86 2.16
C HIS A 116 3.83 -9.12 0.91
N LEU A 117 5.13 -9.20 1.06
CA LEU A 117 6.02 -9.58 -0.04
C LEU A 117 5.64 -10.94 -0.60
N GLN A 118 5.48 -11.01 -1.91
CA GLN A 118 5.27 -12.26 -2.65
C GLN A 118 6.34 -12.44 -3.73
N ILE A 119 6.98 -13.58 -3.74
CA ILE A 119 7.86 -13.98 -4.83
C ILE A 119 7.03 -14.64 -5.92
N VAL A 120 6.94 -13.98 -7.06
CA VAL A 120 6.10 -14.40 -8.19
C VAL A 120 7.00 -14.86 -9.35
N LYS A 121 6.63 -15.96 -10.01
CA LYS A 121 7.36 -16.48 -11.17
C LYS A 121 7.55 -15.43 -12.27
N HIS A 122 8.62 -15.54 -12.99
CA HIS A 122 8.97 -14.67 -14.13
C HIS A 122 9.29 -13.21 -13.73
N THR A 123 9.65 -12.96 -12.47
CA THR A 123 10.14 -11.66 -11.98
C THR A 123 11.64 -11.71 -11.70
N MET A 124 12.29 -10.55 -11.72
CA MET A 124 13.70 -10.44 -11.30
C MET A 124 13.86 -10.85 -9.83
N MET A 125 12.89 -10.54 -8.98
CA MET A 125 12.89 -10.93 -7.57
C MET A 125 12.87 -12.46 -7.39
N ALA A 126 12.18 -13.20 -8.27
CA ALA A 126 12.23 -14.66 -8.27
C ALA A 126 13.62 -15.20 -8.66
N VAL A 127 14.34 -14.51 -9.54
CA VAL A 127 15.71 -14.85 -9.90
C VAL A 127 16.67 -14.58 -8.73
N GLN A 128 16.51 -13.43 -8.07
CA GLN A 128 17.28 -13.07 -6.88
C GLN A 128 17.02 -14.06 -5.73
N PHE A 129 15.76 -14.35 -5.45
CA PHE A 129 15.38 -15.33 -4.42
C PHE A 129 16.00 -16.71 -4.65
N LYS A 130 16.10 -17.15 -5.90
CA LYS A 130 16.77 -18.43 -6.25
C LYS A 130 18.29 -18.39 -6.04
N LYS A 131 18.92 -17.22 -6.26
CA LYS A 131 20.38 -17.06 -6.17
C LYS A 131 20.86 -16.77 -4.76
N THR A 132 20.13 -15.97 -4.02
CA THR A 132 20.49 -15.43 -2.71
C THR A 132 19.26 -15.43 -1.80
N PRO A 133 18.71 -16.61 -1.44
CA PRO A 133 17.50 -16.70 -0.61
C PRO A 133 17.65 -16.05 0.77
N GLU A 134 18.89 -15.97 1.28
CA GLU A 134 19.25 -15.35 2.56
C GLU A 134 18.99 -13.83 2.60
N MET A 135 18.80 -13.18 1.48
CA MET A 135 18.42 -11.76 1.40
C MET A 135 16.94 -11.52 1.77
N PHE A 136 16.16 -12.59 1.82
CA PHE A 136 14.72 -12.51 2.04
C PHE A 136 14.36 -13.07 3.41
N THR A 137 13.79 -12.24 4.25
CA THR A 137 13.26 -12.66 5.55
C THR A 137 11.74 -12.74 5.44
N PHE A 138 11.23 -13.96 5.40
CA PHE A 138 9.79 -14.17 5.41
C PHE A 138 9.32 -14.45 6.83
N MET A 139 8.16 -13.92 7.14
CA MET A 139 7.47 -14.16 8.40
C MET A 139 6.55 -15.37 8.28
N GLU A 140 6.40 -16.13 9.34
CA GLU A 140 5.27 -17.04 9.47
C GLU A 140 3.96 -16.24 9.56
N LEU A 141 2.83 -16.89 9.28
CA LEU A 141 1.54 -16.21 9.22
C LEU A 141 1.21 -15.47 10.52
N ASP A 142 1.41 -16.11 11.67
CA ASP A 142 1.13 -15.50 12.98
C ASP A 142 2.04 -14.28 13.25
N GLU A 143 3.30 -14.34 12.85
CA GLU A 143 4.22 -13.21 12.94
C GLU A 143 3.78 -12.04 12.05
N TYR A 144 3.29 -12.35 10.85
CA TYR A 144 2.73 -11.34 9.95
C TYR A 144 1.47 -10.69 10.53
N ILE A 145 0.56 -11.49 11.12
CA ILE A 145 -0.65 -10.97 11.78
C ILE A 145 -0.27 -10.05 12.94
N ASP A 146 0.71 -10.45 13.77
CA ASP A 146 1.22 -9.62 14.86
C ASP A 146 1.84 -8.30 14.36
N LEU A 147 2.61 -8.36 13.27
CA LEU A 147 3.17 -7.16 12.63
C LEU A 147 2.07 -6.22 12.14
N ILE A 148 1.02 -6.75 11.49
CA ILE A 148 -0.11 -5.95 11.01
C ILE A 148 -0.82 -5.25 12.18
N VAL A 149 -1.03 -5.95 13.30
CA VAL A 149 -1.65 -5.34 14.49
C VAL A 149 -0.77 -4.22 15.03
N ASP A 150 0.55 -4.46 15.20
CA ASP A 150 1.51 -3.44 15.64
C ASP A 150 1.51 -2.23 14.68
N PHE A 151 1.45 -2.46 13.37
CA PHE A 151 1.37 -1.43 12.34
C PHE A 151 0.09 -0.59 12.44
N VAL A 152 -1.06 -1.26 12.58
CA VAL A 152 -2.37 -0.62 12.68
C VAL A 152 -2.47 0.26 13.92
N GLU A 153 -1.89 -0.15 15.05
CA GLU A 153 -1.85 0.66 16.26
C GLU A 153 -1.08 1.98 16.09
N LEU A 154 -0.09 2.01 15.18
CA LEU A 154 0.71 3.20 14.87
C LEU A 154 0.11 4.06 13.77
N LEU A 155 -0.81 3.51 12.96
CA LEU A 155 -1.39 4.18 11.81
C LEU A 155 -2.44 5.21 12.25
N LYS A 156 -2.46 6.36 11.59
CA LYS A 156 -3.47 7.40 11.81
C LYS A 156 -4.90 6.85 11.72
N PRO A 157 -5.79 7.14 12.70
CA PRO A 157 -7.12 6.54 12.76
C PRO A 157 -8.04 6.80 11.56
N GLU A 158 -7.85 7.93 10.87
CA GLU A 158 -8.69 8.34 9.74
C GLU A 158 -8.35 7.61 8.43
N ILE A 159 -7.21 6.89 8.37
CA ILE A 159 -6.82 6.14 7.17
C ILE A 159 -7.61 4.83 7.11
N ILE A 160 -8.39 4.65 6.05
CA ILE A 160 -9.15 3.43 5.83
C ILE A 160 -8.22 2.35 5.26
N ILE A 161 -8.10 1.21 5.93
CA ILE A 161 -7.33 0.08 5.42
C ILE A 161 -8.25 -0.79 4.57
N GLU A 162 -7.97 -0.83 3.26
CA GLU A 162 -8.78 -1.61 2.31
C GLU A 162 -8.34 -3.08 2.22
N ARG A 163 -7.07 -3.34 2.53
CA ARG A 163 -6.48 -4.66 2.38
C ARG A 163 -5.30 -4.84 3.32
N PHE A 164 -5.19 -6.03 3.89
CA PHE A 164 -4.06 -6.46 4.72
C PHE A 164 -3.15 -7.48 4.03
N PHE A 165 -3.55 -7.96 2.85
CA PHE A 165 -2.93 -9.14 2.27
C PHE A 165 -3.02 -9.12 0.75
N SER A 166 -1.98 -9.64 0.07
CA SER A 166 -1.96 -9.80 -1.39
C SER A 166 -2.41 -11.19 -1.81
N GLU A 167 -3.06 -11.27 -2.94
CA GLU A 167 -3.40 -12.54 -3.57
C GLU A 167 -2.78 -12.60 -4.97
N SER A 168 -1.95 -13.61 -5.20
CA SER A 168 -1.44 -13.96 -6.53
C SER A 168 -1.99 -15.33 -6.95
N PRO A 169 -2.19 -15.56 -8.25
CA PRO A 169 -2.60 -16.87 -8.72
C PRO A 169 -1.65 -17.96 -8.22
N ALA A 170 -2.18 -19.03 -7.63
CA ALA A 170 -1.39 -20.09 -6.98
C ALA A 170 -0.30 -20.69 -7.92
N ARG A 171 -0.60 -20.77 -9.24
CA ARG A 171 0.35 -21.23 -10.25
C ARG A 171 1.56 -20.32 -10.44
N MET A 172 1.43 -19.03 -10.10
CA MET A 172 2.46 -18.01 -10.26
C MET A 172 3.24 -17.77 -8.97
N LEU A 173 2.63 -18.02 -7.81
CA LEU A 173 3.24 -17.77 -6.51
C LEU A 173 4.32 -18.82 -6.21
N ILE A 174 5.53 -18.34 -5.88
CA ILE A 174 6.63 -19.17 -5.41
C ILE A 174 6.60 -19.24 -3.88
N TYR A 175 6.59 -18.06 -3.20
CA TYR A 175 6.65 -17.94 -1.75
C TYR A 175 6.14 -16.54 -1.29
N PRO A 176 5.62 -16.39 -0.05
CA PRO A 176 5.15 -17.44 0.86
C PRO A 176 3.81 -18.04 0.37
N LYS A 177 3.49 -19.26 0.85
CA LYS A 177 2.25 -19.95 0.48
C LYS A 177 1.38 -20.13 1.73
N TYR A 178 0.80 -19.05 2.21
CA TYR A 178 -0.10 -19.12 3.37
C TYR A 178 -1.44 -19.80 3.05
N GLY A 179 -1.84 -19.86 1.77
CA GLY A 179 -3.07 -20.55 1.35
C GLY A 179 -4.36 -19.84 1.74
N LEU A 180 -4.27 -18.61 2.21
CA LEU A 180 -5.39 -17.80 2.67
C LEU A 180 -5.75 -16.71 1.68
N LYS A 181 -6.99 -16.22 1.77
CA LYS A 181 -7.49 -15.05 1.06
C LYS A 181 -7.52 -13.83 1.97
N ASN A 182 -7.60 -12.65 1.36
CA ASN A 182 -7.58 -11.39 2.11
C ASN A 182 -8.67 -11.33 3.20
N PHE A 183 -9.88 -11.83 2.95
CA PHE A 183 -10.95 -11.82 3.95
C PHE A 183 -10.66 -12.73 5.16
N GLU A 184 -9.96 -13.86 4.96
CA GLU A 184 -9.54 -14.75 6.03
C GLU A 184 -8.45 -14.10 6.88
N VAL A 185 -7.46 -13.46 6.24
CA VAL A 185 -6.43 -12.72 6.95
C VAL A 185 -7.02 -11.52 7.69
N LYS A 186 -7.98 -10.80 7.08
CA LYS A 186 -8.72 -9.73 7.76
C LYS A 186 -9.35 -10.22 9.06
N HIS A 187 -10.04 -11.37 9.02
CA HIS A 187 -10.66 -11.97 10.21
C HIS A 187 -9.62 -12.32 11.30
N LEU A 188 -8.46 -12.86 10.90
CA LEU A 188 -7.36 -13.14 11.83
C LEU A 188 -6.79 -11.87 12.48
N VAL A 189 -6.64 -10.80 11.70
CA VAL A 189 -6.20 -9.49 12.22
C VAL A 189 -7.22 -8.91 13.21
N GLU A 190 -8.52 -8.93 12.86
CA GLU A 190 -9.59 -8.45 13.74
C GLU A 190 -9.61 -9.24 15.06
N LYS A 191 -9.52 -10.56 14.99
CA LYS A 191 -9.43 -11.42 16.18
C LYS A 191 -8.21 -11.08 17.03
N ARG A 192 -7.03 -10.87 16.41
CA ARG A 192 -5.80 -10.52 17.14
C ARG A 192 -5.88 -9.14 17.77
N LEU A 193 -6.55 -8.17 17.13
CA LEU A 193 -6.84 -6.86 17.73
C LEU A 193 -7.70 -7.00 18.99
N GLU A 194 -8.75 -7.83 18.94
CA GLU A 194 -9.60 -8.13 20.11
C GLU A 194 -8.79 -8.82 21.23
N GLU A 195 -8.03 -9.86 20.93
CA GLU A 195 -7.18 -10.59 21.90
C GLU A 195 -6.18 -9.67 22.61
N ARG A 196 -5.63 -8.66 21.90
CA ARG A 196 -4.67 -7.70 22.42
C ARG A 196 -5.32 -6.44 23.01
N ASN A 197 -6.65 -6.32 22.99
CA ASN A 197 -7.38 -5.10 23.32
C ASN A 197 -6.78 -3.89 22.60
N ALA A 198 -6.48 -4.06 21.31
CA ALA A 198 -5.84 -3.08 20.45
C ALA A 198 -6.84 -2.50 19.44
N MET A 199 -6.55 -1.29 18.97
CA MET A 199 -7.31 -0.64 17.90
C MET A 199 -6.43 0.24 17.04
N GLN A 200 -6.90 0.57 15.85
CA GLN A 200 -6.19 1.49 14.96
C GLN A 200 -5.93 2.83 15.66
N GLY A 201 -4.70 3.29 15.54
CA GLY A 201 -4.28 4.59 16.06
C GLY A 201 -4.09 4.66 17.58
N ARG A 202 -4.20 3.54 18.31
CA ARG A 202 -3.98 3.55 19.77
C ARG A 202 -2.62 4.11 20.17
N LEU A 203 -1.61 3.89 19.35
CA LEU A 203 -0.21 4.35 19.54
C LEU A 203 0.19 5.47 18.57
N PHE A 204 -0.76 5.97 17.77
CA PHE A 204 -0.50 7.09 16.86
C PHE A 204 -0.19 8.35 17.64
N GLN A 205 0.89 9.03 17.24
CA GLN A 205 1.27 10.34 17.80
C GLN A 205 1.21 11.36 16.67
N VAL A 206 0.50 12.46 16.92
CA VAL A 206 0.47 13.58 16.00
C VAL A 206 1.88 14.15 15.88
N PRO A 207 2.47 14.25 14.68
CA PRO A 207 3.74 14.92 14.49
C PRO A 207 3.67 16.37 15.01
N HIS A 208 4.68 16.78 15.77
CA HIS A 208 4.78 18.13 16.36
C HIS A 208 5.23 19.15 15.34
#